data_2ced6d7543da08fb0ffea29ed1916ea4
#
_entry.id   2ced6d7543da08fb0ffea29ed1916ea4
#
_cell.length_a   1.000
_cell.length_b   1.000
_cell.length_c   1.000
_cell.angle_alpha   90.00
_cell.angle_beta   90.00
_cell.angle_gamma   90.00
#
_symmetry.space_group_name_H-M   'P 1'
#
loop_
_entity.id
_entity.type
_entity.pdbx_description
1 polymer ?
#
loop_
_entity_poly.entity_id
_entity_poly.type
_entity_poly.pdbx_seq_one_letter_code
_entity_poly.pdbx_strand_id
1 'polypeptide(L)'
;MTEENPFENFKVPPFNELMALEPHGPDVYVGTSPHYPWGRVYGGQVVAQALHAAALTVGEEYHAHSLHSYFIRGGTSDEPIRFEVDRIRNGRSFVTRRVVARQSDGAIFNLSCSFQIDEDQVDVQESQLLDDVGEPGSGDSDDWGFMNQRIALQEKGRTATWMKVADTIGDSRILQSCGLAFASDEMPMSTIRRSHPLLEGVERGDPAYYETFIGASLDHAIWFH
;
A
#
# COMPACT_ATOMS: atom_id res chain seq x y z
N MET A 1 -23.43 24.79 11.22
CA MET A 1 -22.08 24.28 11.60
C MET A 1 -21.53 23.67 10.34
N THR A 2 -20.57 24.32 9.72
CA THR A 2 -19.82 23.72 8.58
C THR A 2 -19.03 22.57 9.18
N GLU A 3 -19.38 21.32 8.85
CA GLU A 3 -18.52 20.17 9.16
C GLU A 3 -17.18 20.43 8.49
N GLU A 4 -16.12 20.57 9.31
CA GLU A 4 -14.76 20.67 8.78
C GLU A 4 -14.47 19.38 7.98
N ASN A 5 -13.99 19.55 6.76
CA ASN A 5 -13.57 18.43 5.92
C ASN A 5 -12.46 17.67 6.66
N PRO A 6 -12.66 16.41 7.08
CA PRO A 6 -11.68 15.66 7.88
C PRO A 6 -10.34 15.42 7.15
N PHE A 7 -10.31 15.62 5.84
CA PHE A 7 -9.12 15.48 5.01
C PHE A 7 -8.26 16.76 4.96
N GLU A 8 -8.79 17.95 5.26
CA GLU A 8 -8.04 19.21 5.20
C GLU A 8 -6.92 19.30 6.24
N ASN A 9 -7.09 18.68 7.40
CA ASN A 9 -6.15 18.71 8.52
C ASN A 9 -5.40 17.38 8.71
N PHE A 10 -5.61 16.41 7.84
CA PHE A 10 -4.98 15.11 7.95
C PHE A 10 -3.50 15.18 7.59
N LYS A 11 -2.64 14.93 8.59
CA LYS A 11 -1.18 14.86 8.43
C LYS A 11 -0.70 13.45 8.68
N VAL A 12 0.01 12.90 7.71
CA VAL A 12 0.73 11.63 7.87
C VAL A 12 2.17 11.95 8.29
N PRO A 13 2.77 11.16 9.19
CA PRO A 13 4.19 11.30 9.48
C PRO A 13 5.01 11.05 8.21
N PRO A 14 6.27 11.54 8.15
CA PRO A 14 7.18 11.22 7.06
C PRO A 14 7.22 9.71 6.78
N PHE A 15 7.37 9.32 5.52
CA PHE A 15 7.29 7.90 5.11
C PHE A 15 8.27 7.02 5.88
N ASN A 16 9.50 7.51 6.11
CA ASN A 16 10.51 6.77 6.87
C ASN A 16 10.12 6.56 8.33
N GLU A 17 9.43 7.51 8.96
CA GLU A 17 8.88 7.36 10.31
C GLU A 17 7.73 6.36 10.33
N LEU A 18 6.85 6.42 9.32
CA LEU A 18 5.75 5.47 9.18
C LEU A 18 6.25 4.03 8.98
N MET A 19 7.39 3.86 8.28
CA MET A 19 8.03 2.56 8.07
C MET A 19 8.93 2.13 9.23
N ALA A 20 9.20 3.00 10.21
CA ALA A 20 9.99 2.62 11.39
C ALA A 20 9.24 1.59 12.23
N LEU A 21 9.86 0.43 12.42
CA LEU A 21 9.30 -0.67 13.21
C LEU A 21 10.20 -0.95 14.42
N GLU A 22 9.59 -0.99 15.60
CA GLU A 22 10.30 -1.32 16.83
C GLU A 22 10.44 -2.85 17.00
N PRO A 23 11.65 -3.39 17.26
CA PRO A 23 11.83 -4.81 17.51
C PRO A 23 11.26 -5.20 18.88
N HIS A 24 10.43 -6.22 18.93
CA HIS A 24 9.79 -6.76 20.13
C HIS A 24 10.10 -8.26 20.34
N GLY A 25 11.35 -8.64 20.20
CA GLY A 25 11.84 -10.01 20.27
C GLY A 25 12.22 -10.59 18.91
N PRO A 26 12.62 -11.86 18.84
CA PRO A 26 13.02 -12.48 17.58
C PRO A 26 11.86 -12.46 16.57
N ASP A 27 12.14 -11.91 15.39
CA ASP A 27 11.21 -11.88 14.25
C ASP A 27 9.82 -11.26 14.55
N VAL A 28 9.76 -10.37 15.57
CA VAL A 28 8.56 -9.63 15.95
C VAL A 28 8.86 -8.14 15.95
N TYR A 29 8.01 -7.39 15.28
CA TYR A 29 8.12 -5.95 15.12
C TYR A 29 6.80 -5.26 15.43
N VAL A 30 6.86 -4.01 15.89
CA VAL A 30 5.67 -3.20 16.19
C VAL A 30 5.75 -1.89 15.43
N GLY A 31 4.68 -1.57 14.72
CA GLY A 31 4.50 -0.31 14.01
C GLY A 31 3.30 0.45 14.54
N THR A 32 3.29 1.75 14.30
CA THR A 32 2.18 2.64 14.63
C THR A 32 1.46 3.13 13.37
N SER A 33 0.27 3.67 13.54
CA SER A 33 -0.55 4.22 12.48
C SER A 33 -1.03 5.63 12.84
N PRO A 34 -1.08 6.58 11.91
CA PRO A 34 -1.78 7.83 12.13
C PRO A 34 -3.31 7.58 12.19
N HIS A 35 -4.06 8.51 12.77
CA HIS A 35 -5.52 8.46 12.76
C HIS A 35 -6.04 8.88 11.39
N TYR A 36 -6.36 7.89 10.56
CA TYR A 36 -6.92 8.15 9.23
C TYR A 36 -8.36 8.69 9.32
N PRO A 37 -8.76 9.63 8.45
CA PRO A 37 -10.08 10.26 8.50
C PRO A 37 -11.25 9.29 8.36
N TRP A 38 -11.04 8.14 7.76
CA TRP A 38 -12.06 7.07 7.60
C TRP A 38 -12.11 6.08 8.77
N GLY A 39 -11.38 6.35 9.87
CA GLY A 39 -11.48 5.59 11.14
C GLY A 39 -10.85 4.20 11.17
N ARG A 40 -10.10 3.81 10.13
CA ARG A 40 -9.39 2.53 10.05
C ARG A 40 -7.98 2.73 9.53
N VAL A 41 -7.07 1.83 9.89
CA VAL A 41 -5.72 1.81 9.31
C VAL A 41 -5.81 1.66 7.79
N TYR A 42 -4.99 2.40 7.06
CA TYR A 42 -4.88 2.29 5.61
C TYR A 42 -4.27 0.94 5.22
N GLY A 43 -4.91 0.23 4.29
CA GLY A 43 -4.47 -1.10 3.88
C GLY A 43 -3.07 -1.10 3.29
N GLY A 44 -2.76 -0.12 2.43
CA GLY A 44 -1.42 0.03 1.85
C GLY A 44 -0.32 0.22 2.91
N GLN A 45 -0.62 0.90 4.04
CA GLN A 45 0.32 0.99 5.17
C GLN A 45 0.60 -0.40 5.76
N VAL A 46 -0.43 -1.19 6.00
CA VAL A 46 -0.27 -2.52 6.60
C VAL A 46 0.54 -3.43 5.68
N VAL A 47 0.28 -3.38 4.36
CA VAL A 47 1.06 -4.13 3.35
C VAL A 47 2.53 -3.71 3.38
N ALA A 48 2.81 -2.39 3.35
CA ALA A 48 4.17 -1.85 3.35
C ALA A 48 4.94 -2.18 4.63
N GLN A 49 4.32 -1.99 5.80
CA GLN A 49 4.94 -2.33 7.09
C GLN A 49 5.17 -3.84 7.25
N ALA A 50 4.26 -4.69 6.77
CA ALA A 50 4.44 -6.15 6.78
C ALA A 50 5.59 -6.59 5.86
N LEU A 51 5.71 -5.99 4.66
CA LEU A 51 6.84 -6.21 3.76
C LEU A 51 8.15 -5.75 4.40
N HIS A 52 8.16 -4.59 5.05
CA HIS A 52 9.34 -4.09 5.77
C HIS A 52 9.73 -5.01 6.92
N ALA A 53 8.77 -5.47 7.75
CA ALA A 53 9.03 -6.43 8.83
C ALA A 53 9.67 -7.73 8.31
N ALA A 54 9.17 -8.25 7.19
CA ALA A 54 9.77 -9.40 6.52
C ALA A 54 11.20 -9.12 6.07
N ALA A 55 11.45 -7.96 5.46
CA ALA A 55 12.75 -7.54 4.96
C ALA A 55 13.81 -7.39 6.07
N LEU A 56 13.42 -6.94 7.26
CA LEU A 56 14.32 -6.87 8.43
C LEU A 56 14.85 -8.24 8.89
N THR A 57 14.31 -9.34 8.38
CA THR A 57 14.73 -10.71 8.70
C THR A 57 15.57 -11.37 7.60
N VAL A 58 15.89 -10.68 6.53
CA VAL A 58 16.71 -11.16 5.40
C VAL A 58 17.99 -10.34 5.27
N GLY A 59 19.00 -10.86 4.55
CA GLY A 59 20.23 -10.15 4.27
C GLY A 59 20.03 -8.95 3.33
N GLU A 60 20.92 -7.98 3.37
CA GLU A 60 20.86 -6.75 2.56
C GLU A 60 21.00 -7.03 1.05
N GLU A 61 21.55 -8.18 0.68
CA GLU A 61 21.69 -8.63 -0.70
C GLU A 61 20.36 -9.04 -1.36
N TYR A 62 19.32 -9.28 -0.55
CA TYR A 62 18.00 -9.66 -1.04
C TYR A 62 17.10 -8.45 -1.22
N HIS A 63 16.34 -8.44 -2.30
CA HIS A 63 15.29 -7.44 -2.58
C HIS A 63 13.93 -8.12 -2.79
N ALA A 64 12.86 -7.36 -2.63
CA ALA A 64 11.51 -7.88 -2.80
C ALA A 64 11.29 -8.39 -4.25
N HIS A 65 10.78 -9.62 -4.38
CA HIS A 65 10.40 -10.23 -5.65
C HIS A 65 8.88 -10.26 -5.83
N SER A 66 8.15 -10.71 -4.81
CA SER A 66 6.69 -10.76 -4.86
C SER A 66 6.08 -10.82 -3.48
N LEU A 67 4.82 -10.39 -3.38
CA LEU A 67 3.99 -10.59 -2.20
C LEU A 67 2.57 -10.99 -2.58
N HIS A 68 1.92 -11.75 -1.69
CA HIS A 68 0.50 -12.10 -1.73
C HIS A 68 -0.06 -11.98 -0.33
N SER A 69 -1.20 -11.33 -0.18
CA SER A 69 -1.75 -11.00 1.14
C SER A 69 -3.26 -11.06 1.17
N TYR A 70 -3.81 -11.21 2.40
CA TYR A 70 -5.24 -11.13 2.70
C TYR A 70 -5.49 -10.13 3.81
N PHE A 71 -6.46 -9.24 3.62
CA PHE A 71 -7.05 -8.41 4.65
C PHE A 71 -8.10 -9.23 5.39
N ILE A 72 -7.93 -9.41 6.70
CA ILE A 72 -8.76 -10.29 7.53
C ILE A 72 -9.85 -9.49 8.22
N ARG A 73 -9.50 -8.30 8.73
CA ARG A 73 -10.40 -7.34 9.36
C ARG A 73 -9.82 -5.94 9.33
N GLY A 74 -10.66 -4.91 9.53
CA GLY A 74 -10.19 -3.54 9.69
C GLY A 74 -9.35 -3.39 10.95
N GLY A 75 -8.15 -2.79 10.83
CA GLY A 75 -7.35 -2.40 11.98
C GLY A 75 -7.76 -1.02 12.49
N THR A 76 -7.60 -0.76 13.80
CA THR A 76 -7.76 0.57 14.40
C THR A 76 -6.45 1.33 14.45
N SER A 77 -6.50 2.66 14.32
CA SER A 77 -5.33 3.52 14.52
C SER A 77 -5.01 3.77 16.01
N ASP A 78 -5.91 3.36 16.92
CA ASP A 78 -5.75 3.55 18.39
C ASP A 78 -4.78 2.56 19.01
N GLU A 79 -4.44 1.51 18.29
CA GLU A 79 -3.54 0.46 18.78
C GLU A 79 -2.35 0.28 17.84
N PRO A 80 -1.16 -0.04 18.37
CA PRO A 80 -0.02 -0.45 17.55
C PRO A 80 -0.33 -1.77 16.82
N ILE A 81 0.36 -1.97 15.72
CA ILE A 81 0.26 -3.19 14.92
C ILE A 81 1.48 -4.05 15.20
N ARG A 82 1.27 -5.29 15.62
CA ARG A 82 2.31 -6.28 15.84
C ARG A 82 2.46 -7.16 14.60
N PHE A 83 3.65 -7.18 14.03
CA PHE A 83 4.04 -7.99 12.86
C PHE A 83 4.87 -9.18 13.35
N GLU A 84 4.34 -10.39 13.19
CA GLU A 84 5.01 -11.65 13.51
C GLU A 84 5.52 -12.29 12.21
N VAL A 85 6.83 -12.49 12.10
CA VAL A 85 7.48 -12.98 10.87
C VAL A 85 7.89 -14.45 11.03
N ASP A 86 7.39 -15.31 10.15
CA ASP A 86 7.85 -16.69 10.01
C ASP A 86 8.90 -16.81 8.91
N ARG A 87 10.04 -17.39 9.22
CA ARG A 87 11.12 -17.70 8.27
C ARG A 87 10.82 -19.02 7.55
N ILE A 88 9.97 -18.98 6.51
CA ILE A 88 9.53 -20.18 5.79
C ILE A 88 10.68 -20.87 5.06
N ARG A 89 11.55 -20.07 4.41
CA ARG A 89 12.69 -20.58 3.66
C ARG A 89 13.86 -19.59 3.70
N ASN A 90 15.06 -20.12 3.90
CA ASN A 90 16.34 -19.42 3.69
C ASN A 90 17.11 -20.15 2.59
N GLY A 91 16.87 -19.79 1.34
CA GLY A 91 17.62 -20.32 0.18
C GLY A 91 18.74 -19.37 -0.21
N ARG A 92 19.61 -19.82 -1.10
CA ARG A 92 20.76 -19.02 -1.57
C ARG A 92 20.34 -17.88 -2.51
N SER A 93 19.43 -18.15 -3.46
CA SER A 93 18.95 -17.12 -4.41
C SER A 93 17.59 -16.57 -4.03
N PHE A 94 16.76 -17.34 -3.31
CA PHE A 94 15.41 -16.93 -2.88
C PHE A 94 15.19 -17.18 -1.40
N VAL A 95 14.55 -16.24 -0.75
CA VAL A 95 14.12 -16.29 0.66
C VAL A 95 12.62 -16.06 0.73
N THR A 96 11.90 -16.86 1.54
CA THR A 96 10.46 -16.72 1.71
C THR A 96 10.12 -16.39 3.16
N ARG A 97 9.23 -15.43 3.36
CA ARG A 97 8.71 -15.02 4.66
C ARG A 97 7.18 -15.05 4.64
N ARG A 98 6.61 -15.32 5.80
CA ARG A 98 5.20 -15.10 6.07
C ARG A 98 5.10 -14.12 7.24
N VAL A 99 4.17 -13.17 7.14
CA VAL A 99 3.92 -12.17 8.19
C VAL A 99 2.46 -12.23 8.57
N VAL A 100 2.17 -12.18 9.88
CA VAL A 100 0.83 -11.97 10.41
C VAL A 100 0.83 -10.66 11.18
N ALA A 101 0.00 -9.71 10.76
CA ALA A 101 -0.23 -8.46 11.47
C ALA A 101 -1.41 -8.62 12.43
N ARG A 102 -1.23 -8.21 13.70
CA ARG A 102 -2.19 -8.38 14.78
C ARG A 102 -2.42 -7.11 15.58
N GLN A 103 -3.63 -6.97 16.07
CA GLN A 103 -4.02 -6.08 17.18
C GLN A 103 -4.72 -6.88 18.26
N SER A 104 -5.26 -6.24 19.31
CA SER A 104 -5.88 -6.91 20.45
C SER A 104 -6.97 -7.92 20.06
N ASP A 105 -7.78 -7.58 19.03
CA ASP A 105 -8.86 -8.43 18.52
C ASP A 105 -8.39 -9.58 17.60
N GLY A 106 -7.06 -9.75 17.45
CA GLY A 106 -6.46 -10.83 16.66
C GLY A 106 -5.84 -10.38 15.35
N ALA A 107 -5.74 -11.31 14.38
CA ALA A 107 -5.13 -11.00 13.09
C ALA A 107 -5.98 -10.02 12.28
N ILE A 108 -5.35 -8.95 11.80
CA ILE A 108 -5.96 -7.97 10.88
C ILE A 108 -5.53 -8.21 9.43
N PHE A 109 -4.34 -8.82 9.23
CA PHE A 109 -3.75 -9.02 7.92
C PHE A 109 -2.76 -10.19 7.95
N ASN A 110 -2.58 -10.88 6.81
CA ASN A 110 -1.45 -11.79 6.60
C ASN A 110 -0.84 -11.58 5.21
N LEU A 111 0.47 -11.87 5.10
CA LEU A 111 1.25 -11.71 3.89
C LEU A 111 2.23 -12.88 3.77
N SER A 112 2.37 -13.41 2.56
CA SER A 112 3.51 -14.25 2.16
C SER A 112 4.31 -13.49 1.10
N CYS A 113 5.62 -13.39 1.28
CA CYS A 113 6.50 -12.68 0.36
C CYS A 113 7.77 -13.47 0.05
N SER A 114 8.29 -13.23 -1.13
CA SER A 114 9.53 -13.77 -1.63
C SER A 114 10.53 -12.64 -1.86
N PHE A 115 11.79 -12.92 -1.55
CA PHE A 115 12.93 -12.05 -1.82
C PHE A 115 13.93 -12.81 -2.67
N GLN A 116 14.68 -12.09 -3.51
CA GLN A 116 15.71 -12.65 -4.38
C GLN A 116 16.98 -11.80 -4.34
N ILE A 117 18.11 -12.42 -4.70
CA ILE A 117 19.33 -11.69 -5.04
C ILE A 117 19.29 -11.23 -6.49
N ASP A 118 20.16 -10.29 -6.86
CA ASP A 118 20.39 -9.96 -8.27
C ASP A 118 21.05 -11.15 -8.99
N GLU A 119 20.53 -11.48 -10.15
CA GLU A 119 21.10 -12.49 -11.04
C GLU A 119 21.36 -11.85 -12.41
N ASP A 120 22.52 -12.14 -13.01
CA ASP A 120 22.86 -11.65 -14.35
C ASP A 120 22.07 -12.44 -15.39
N GLN A 121 20.92 -11.89 -15.80
CA GLN A 121 19.98 -12.49 -16.74
C GLN A 121 19.62 -11.50 -17.84
N VAL A 122 19.09 -12.02 -18.93
CA VAL A 122 18.53 -11.18 -20.01
C VAL A 122 17.17 -10.67 -19.59
N ASP A 123 17.03 -9.35 -19.61
CA ASP A 123 15.72 -8.71 -19.39
C ASP A 123 14.86 -8.81 -20.64
N VAL A 124 13.59 -9.18 -20.45
CA VAL A 124 12.57 -9.21 -21.50
C VAL A 124 11.39 -8.35 -21.07
N GLN A 125 11.13 -7.28 -21.81
CA GLN A 125 10.02 -6.37 -21.57
C GLN A 125 9.12 -6.36 -22.81
N GLU A 126 7.97 -7.02 -22.71
CA GLU A 126 6.95 -7.03 -23.78
C GLU A 126 5.77 -6.13 -23.49
N SER A 127 5.51 -5.83 -22.22
CA SER A 127 4.45 -4.90 -21.81
C SER A 127 4.85 -3.46 -22.12
N GLN A 128 3.96 -2.72 -22.76
CA GLN A 128 4.14 -1.31 -23.07
C GLN A 128 3.20 -0.48 -22.19
N LEU A 129 3.60 0.76 -21.90
CA LEU A 129 2.68 1.74 -21.34
C LEU A 129 1.53 1.97 -22.30
N LEU A 130 0.36 2.29 -21.76
CA LEU A 130 -0.80 2.64 -22.55
C LEU A 130 -0.51 3.95 -23.28
N ASP A 131 -0.71 3.99 -24.60
CA ASP A 131 -0.41 5.15 -25.46
C ASP A 131 -1.22 6.42 -25.10
N ASP A 132 -2.31 6.24 -24.36
CA ASP A 132 -3.29 7.29 -24.01
C ASP A 132 -3.14 7.84 -22.58
N VAL A 133 -2.10 7.47 -21.83
CA VAL A 133 -1.90 7.97 -20.46
C VAL A 133 -0.94 9.16 -20.32
N GLY A 134 -0.29 9.58 -21.41
CA GLY A 134 0.66 10.69 -21.42
C GLY A 134 1.91 10.46 -20.54
N GLU A 135 2.71 11.50 -20.39
CA GLU A 135 3.97 11.44 -19.65
C GLU A 135 3.74 11.37 -18.11
N PRO A 136 4.68 10.77 -17.36
CA PRO A 136 4.61 10.77 -15.90
C PRO A 136 4.41 12.17 -15.31
N GLY A 137 3.42 12.28 -14.41
CA GLY A 137 3.05 13.57 -13.79
C GLY A 137 2.07 14.43 -14.60
N SER A 138 1.68 14.00 -15.81
CA SER A 138 0.57 14.59 -16.55
C SER A 138 -0.78 14.17 -15.96
N GLY A 139 -1.82 14.95 -16.21
CA GLY A 139 -3.17 14.70 -15.75
C GLY A 139 -3.62 15.60 -14.60
N ASP A 140 -4.87 15.43 -14.19
CA ASP A 140 -5.49 16.24 -13.13
C ASP A 140 -4.95 15.85 -11.76
N SER A 141 -4.65 16.86 -10.93
CA SER A 141 -4.17 16.66 -9.56
C SER A 141 -5.29 16.10 -8.68
N ASP A 142 -4.97 15.07 -7.92
CA ASP A 142 -5.83 14.47 -6.90
C ASP A 142 -5.00 14.13 -5.65
N ASP A 143 -4.15 15.07 -5.24
CA ASP A 143 -3.23 14.90 -4.12
C ASP A 143 -4.00 14.80 -2.80
N TRP A 144 -3.59 13.90 -1.92
CA TRP A 144 -4.12 13.81 -0.57
C TRP A 144 -3.08 13.25 0.42
N GLY A 145 -3.04 13.85 1.60
CA GLY A 145 -2.20 13.39 2.71
C GLY A 145 -0.75 13.09 2.30
N PHE A 146 -0.48 11.85 2.01
CA PHE A 146 0.85 11.30 1.70
C PHE A 146 1.02 10.90 0.22
N MET A 147 0.04 11.13 -0.62
CA MET A 147 0.05 10.73 -2.03
C MET A 147 -0.06 11.92 -2.96
N ASN A 148 0.90 12.07 -3.84
CA ASN A 148 0.78 12.92 -5.02
C ASN A 148 0.23 12.07 -6.16
N GLN A 149 -0.92 12.46 -6.69
CA GLN A 149 -1.63 11.73 -7.74
C GLN A 149 -1.92 12.61 -8.93
N ARG A 150 -1.79 12.04 -10.13
CA ARG A 150 -2.18 12.67 -11.39
C ARG A 150 -3.02 11.68 -12.17
N ILE A 151 -4.31 11.96 -12.31
CA ILE A 151 -5.25 11.13 -13.05
C ILE A 151 -5.01 11.38 -14.53
N ALA A 152 -4.33 10.45 -15.19
CA ALA A 152 -3.97 10.53 -16.60
C ALA A 152 -5.11 10.04 -17.53
N LEU A 153 -5.91 9.07 -17.05
CA LEU A 153 -7.06 8.54 -17.76
C LEU A 153 -8.17 8.20 -16.78
N GLN A 154 -9.40 8.58 -17.15
CA GLN A 154 -10.59 8.25 -16.35
C GLN A 154 -11.77 7.97 -17.28
N GLU A 155 -12.02 6.70 -17.51
CA GLU A 155 -13.15 6.18 -18.30
C GLU A 155 -13.96 5.17 -17.48
N LYS A 156 -15.14 4.80 -17.96
CA LYS A 156 -15.95 3.76 -17.31
C LYS A 156 -15.21 2.42 -17.34
N GLY A 157 -14.88 1.90 -16.14
CA GLY A 157 -14.16 0.64 -15.98
C GLY A 157 -12.65 0.70 -16.23
N ARG A 158 -12.10 1.88 -16.52
CA ARG A 158 -10.67 2.04 -16.80
C ARG A 158 -10.15 3.36 -16.22
N THR A 159 -9.15 3.27 -15.38
CA THR A 159 -8.47 4.44 -14.80
C THR A 159 -6.97 4.23 -14.86
N ALA A 160 -6.22 5.26 -15.23
CA ALA A 160 -4.77 5.30 -15.11
C ALA A 160 -4.36 6.53 -14.29
N THR A 161 -3.47 6.33 -13.34
CA THR A 161 -3.02 7.38 -12.44
C THR A 161 -1.53 7.26 -12.21
N TRP A 162 -0.81 8.37 -12.39
CA TRP A 162 0.56 8.50 -11.94
C TRP A 162 0.55 8.79 -10.43
N MET A 163 1.25 7.96 -9.66
CA MET A 163 1.29 8.08 -8.21
C MET A 163 2.72 8.20 -7.70
N LYS A 164 2.90 9.02 -6.69
CA LYS A 164 4.16 9.18 -5.98
C LYS A 164 3.87 9.39 -4.50
N VAL A 165 4.59 8.70 -3.61
CA VAL A 165 4.61 9.06 -2.19
C VAL A 165 5.14 10.49 -2.06
N ALA A 166 4.42 11.34 -1.32
CA ALA A 166 4.68 12.78 -1.24
C ALA A 166 6.01 13.13 -0.55
N ASP A 167 6.61 12.17 0.13
CA ASP A 167 7.87 12.31 0.87
C ASP A 167 9.05 11.70 0.11
N THR A 168 10.27 12.02 0.55
CA THR A 168 11.50 11.42 0.03
C THR A 168 11.75 10.07 0.70
N ILE A 169 11.69 8.99 -0.06
CA ILE A 169 11.91 7.61 0.44
C ILE A 169 13.42 7.30 0.54
N GLY A 170 14.27 7.98 -0.23
CA GLY A 170 15.71 7.69 -0.36
C GLY A 170 16.01 6.53 -1.30
N ASP A 171 17.27 6.05 -1.31
CA ASP A 171 17.79 5.09 -2.29
C ASP A 171 17.67 3.62 -1.83
N SER A 172 17.09 3.36 -0.67
CA SER A 172 16.89 2.00 -0.18
C SER A 172 15.90 1.22 -1.05
N ARG A 173 16.35 0.17 -1.73
CA ARG A 173 15.50 -0.69 -2.60
C ARG A 173 14.29 -1.23 -1.85
N ILE A 174 14.46 -1.64 -0.59
CA ILE A 174 13.35 -2.16 0.19
C ILE A 174 12.34 -1.05 0.56
N LEU A 175 12.78 0.16 0.89
CA LEU A 175 11.86 1.26 1.16
C LEU A 175 11.15 1.72 -0.11
N GLN A 176 11.80 1.66 -1.28
CA GLN A 176 11.14 1.90 -2.58
C GLN A 176 10.05 0.84 -2.85
N SER A 177 10.33 -0.44 -2.59
CA SER A 177 9.33 -1.51 -2.69
C SER A 177 8.19 -1.32 -1.69
N CYS A 178 8.47 -0.87 -0.46
CA CYS A 178 7.45 -0.50 0.53
C CYS A 178 6.62 0.70 0.06
N GLY A 179 7.24 1.70 -0.57
CA GLY A 179 6.55 2.84 -1.17
C GLY A 179 5.58 2.43 -2.27
N LEU A 180 6.01 1.53 -3.15
CA LEU A 180 5.14 0.93 -4.17
C LEU A 180 3.99 0.15 -3.54
N ALA A 181 4.28 -0.71 -2.56
CA ALA A 181 3.27 -1.49 -1.85
C ALA A 181 2.25 -0.60 -1.12
N PHE A 182 2.72 0.51 -0.55
CA PHE A 182 1.89 1.52 0.09
C PHE A 182 0.95 2.21 -0.92
N ALA A 183 1.49 2.61 -2.08
CA ALA A 183 0.74 3.32 -3.12
C ALA A 183 -0.28 2.43 -3.83
N SER A 184 0.01 1.14 -3.97
CA SER A 184 -0.77 0.23 -4.83
C SER A 184 -2.18 -0.10 -4.30
N ASP A 185 -2.48 0.15 -3.02
CA ASP A 185 -3.83 -0.04 -2.43
C ASP A 185 -4.75 1.19 -2.59
N GLU A 186 -4.26 2.27 -3.20
CA GLU A 186 -4.99 3.56 -3.26
C GLU A 186 -6.11 3.57 -4.31
N MET A 187 -5.86 3.07 -5.51
CA MET A 187 -6.73 3.31 -6.66
C MET A 187 -7.92 2.35 -6.86
N PRO A 188 -7.90 1.08 -6.40
CA PRO A 188 -8.95 0.12 -6.78
C PRO A 188 -10.36 0.59 -6.41
N MET A 189 -10.54 1.15 -5.21
CA MET A 189 -11.86 1.60 -4.74
C MET A 189 -12.39 2.79 -5.53
N SER A 190 -11.56 3.74 -5.86
CA SER A 190 -11.96 4.91 -6.67
C SER A 190 -12.40 4.49 -8.06
N THR A 191 -11.70 3.56 -8.70
CA THR A 191 -12.05 3.03 -10.02
C THR A 191 -13.39 2.30 -10.00
N ILE A 192 -13.62 1.45 -8.97
CA ILE A 192 -14.88 0.71 -8.81
C ILE A 192 -16.05 1.69 -8.60
N ARG A 193 -15.92 2.67 -7.69
CA ARG A 193 -16.97 3.65 -7.42
C ARG A 193 -17.37 4.43 -8.67
N ARG A 194 -16.41 4.90 -9.45
CA ARG A 194 -16.63 5.65 -10.70
C ARG A 194 -17.34 4.84 -11.79
N SER A 195 -17.22 3.53 -11.75
CA SER A 195 -17.81 2.62 -12.73
C SER A 195 -19.14 2.01 -12.25
N HIS A 196 -19.51 2.20 -10.98
CA HIS A 196 -20.67 1.54 -10.38
C HIS A 196 -21.99 2.21 -10.79
N PRO A 197 -22.99 1.46 -11.29
CA PRO A 197 -24.26 2.05 -11.78
C PRO A 197 -25.01 2.90 -10.72
N LEU A 198 -24.91 2.56 -9.43
CA LEU A 198 -25.53 3.32 -8.34
C LEU A 198 -24.89 4.71 -8.11
N LEU A 199 -23.73 4.96 -8.68
CA LEU A 199 -22.99 6.21 -8.56
C LEU A 199 -22.92 6.96 -9.91
N GLU A 200 -23.72 6.56 -10.90
CA GLU A 200 -23.77 7.24 -12.18
C GLU A 200 -24.26 8.68 -11.99
N GLY A 201 -23.41 9.67 -12.39
CA GLY A 201 -23.69 11.10 -12.19
C GLY A 201 -23.40 11.64 -10.78
N VAL A 202 -22.91 10.82 -9.86
CA VAL A 202 -22.50 11.24 -8.51
C VAL A 202 -21.04 11.67 -8.53
N GLU A 203 -20.75 12.91 -8.18
CA GLU A 203 -19.40 13.47 -8.11
C GLU A 203 -18.67 13.07 -6.83
N ARG A 204 -17.32 13.02 -6.86
CA ARG A 204 -16.49 12.65 -5.70
C ARG A 204 -16.71 13.54 -4.46
N GLY A 205 -17.17 14.78 -4.61
CA GLY A 205 -17.48 15.68 -3.52
C GLY A 205 -18.86 15.47 -2.88
N ASP A 206 -19.70 14.62 -3.47
CA ASP A 206 -21.04 14.33 -2.96
C ASP A 206 -20.96 13.28 -1.84
N PRO A 207 -21.61 13.48 -0.68
CA PRO A 207 -21.69 12.47 0.37
C PRO A 207 -22.16 11.10 -0.13
N ALA A 208 -23.09 11.02 -1.06
CA ALA A 208 -23.56 9.78 -1.66
C ALA A 208 -22.44 8.95 -2.29
N TYR A 209 -21.36 9.59 -2.76
CA TYR A 209 -20.19 8.89 -3.31
C TYR A 209 -19.52 7.97 -2.28
N TYR A 210 -19.57 8.33 -1.00
CA TYR A 210 -18.95 7.56 0.08
C TYR A 210 -19.93 6.70 0.85
N GLU A 211 -21.22 7.12 0.92
CA GLU A 211 -22.24 6.51 1.76
C GLU A 211 -23.03 5.40 1.08
N THR A 212 -23.09 5.39 -0.27
CA THR A 212 -23.91 4.42 -1.03
C THR A 212 -23.47 2.97 -0.78
N PHE A 213 -22.18 2.73 -0.62
CA PHE A 213 -21.65 1.41 -0.23
C PHE A 213 -20.26 1.52 0.41
N ILE A 214 -19.97 0.57 1.27
CA ILE A 214 -18.65 0.39 1.88
C ILE A 214 -17.86 -0.61 1.05
N GLY A 215 -16.63 -0.25 0.70
CA GLY A 215 -15.68 -1.14 0.06
C GLY A 215 -14.49 -1.43 0.96
N ALA A 216 -13.89 -2.59 0.78
CA ALA A 216 -12.65 -2.98 1.40
C ALA A 216 -11.88 -3.92 0.48
N SER A 217 -10.54 -3.78 0.47
CA SER A 217 -9.66 -4.75 -0.17
C SER A 217 -9.73 -6.08 0.60
N LEU A 218 -9.84 -7.19 -0.12
CA LEU A 218 -9.87 -8.53 0.47
C LEU A 218 -8.54 -9.24 0.31
N ASP A 219 -7.89 -9.07 -0.82
CA ASP A 219 -6.58 -9.63 -1.15
C ASP A 219 -5.74 -8.61 -1.93
N HIS A 220 -4.44 -8.80 -1.93
CA HIS A 220 -3.49 -7.94 -2.60
C HIS A 220 -2.26 -8.72 -3.05
N ALA A 221 -1.83 -8.57 -4.29
CA ALA A 221 -0.65 -9.21 -4.84
C ALA A 221 0.18 -8.21 -5.65
N ILE A 222 1.52 -8.29 -5.49
CA ILE A 222 2.48 -7.47 -6.25
C ILE A 222 3.64 -8.36 -6.69
N TRP A 223 4.09 -8.19 -7.90
CA TRP A 223 5.37 -8.66 -8.42
C TRP A 223 6.26 -7.45 -8.68
N PHE A 224 7.44 -7.45 -8.08
CA PHE A 224 8.44 -6.40 -8.22
C PHE A 224 9.42 -6.79 -9.31
N HIS A 225 9.55 -5.93 -10.32
CA HIS A 225 10.45 -6.12 -11.48
C HIS A 225 11.42 -4.95 -11.61
#